data_6a3fd9ac7db9e77765698bf48ba9f715
#
_entry.id   6a3fd9ac7db9e77765698bf48ba9f715
#
_cell.length_a   1.000
_cell.length_b   1.000
_cell.length_c   1.000
_cell.angle_alpha   90.00
_cell.angle_beta   90.00
_cell.angle_gamma   90.00
#
_symmetry.space_group_name_H-M   'P 1'
#
loop_
_entity.id
_entity.type
_entity.pdbx_description
1 polymer ?
#
loop_
_entity_poly.entity_id
_entity_poly.type
_entity_poly.pdbx_seq_one_letter_code
_entity_poly.pdbx_strand_id
1 'polypeptide(L)'
;MSKQLLAKKLLYRSTHRGCKETDFLIGGFAQKKMEEIEDLELFSKFLEEDDLEIYDWILGKDRAPECYLALVMEIREFHKLRS
;
A
#
# COMPACT_ATOMS: atom_id res chain seq x y z
N MET A 1 -7.63 -11.48 16.57
CA MET A 1 -8.19 -10.25 15.99
C MET A 1 -8.96 -10.58 14.75
N SER A 2 -10.15 -10.01 14.56
CA SER A 2 -10.94 -10.30 13.36
C SER A 2 -10.33 -9.60 12.15
N LYS A 3 -10.60 -10.16 10.97
CA LYS A 3 -10.11 -9.59 9.71
C LYS A 3 -10.65 -8.17 9.52
N GLN A 4 -11.89 -7.92 9.91
CA GLN A 4 -12.49 -6.60 9.79
C GLN A 4 -11.79 -5.57 10.68
N LEU A 5 -11.43 -5.95 11.89
CA LEU A 5 -10.75 -5.04 12.79
C LEU A 5 -9.34 -4.72 12.28
N LEU A 6 -8.64 -5.73 11.79
CA LEU A 6 -7.32 -5.53 11.20
C LEU A 6 -7.42 -4.62 9.97
N ALA A 7 -8.41 -4.86 9.12
CA ALA A 7 -8.60 -4.03 7.92
C ALA A 7 -8.85 -2.57 8.29
N LYS A 8 -9.63 -2.30 9.33
CA LYS A 8 -9.86 -0.93 9.78
C LYS A 8 -8.59 -0.25 10.25
N LYS A 9 -7.76 -0.98 11.01
CA LYS A 9 -6.48 -0.45 11.47
C LYS A 9 -5.56 -0.13 10.30
N LEU A 10 -5.51 -1.03 9.32
CA LEU A 10 -4.64 -0.83 8.17
C LEU A 10 -5.15 0.30 7.29
N LEU A 11 -6.47 0.47 7.18
CA LEU A 11 -7.03 1.59 6.44
C LEU A 11 -6.64 2.91 7.09
N TYR A 12 -6.74 2.99 8.41
CA TYR A 12 -6.33 4.18 9.14
C TYR A 12 -4.85 4.49 8.88
N ARG A 13 -3.99 3.47 9.00
CA ARG A 13 -2.55 3.64 8.78
C ARG A 13 -2.24 4.03 7.33
N SER A 14 -3.06 3.58 6.39
CA SER A 14 -2.87 3.90 4.97
C SER A 14 -3.22 5.35 4.67
N THR A 15 -4.16 5.93 5.41
CA THR A 15 -4.66 7.28 5.15
C THR A 15 -4.08 8.34 6.08
N HIS A 16 -3.23 7.94 7.03
CA HIS A 16 -2.64 8.87 8.01
C HIS A 16 -1.12 8.73 8.04
N ARG A 17 -0.52 8.69 6.86
CA ARG A 17 0.93 8.67 6.76
C ARG A 17 1.46 10.10 6.77
N GLY A 18 2.74 10.25 7.00
CA GLY A 18 3.35 11.58 7.08
C GLY A 18 3.63 12.23 5.73
N CYS A 19 3.33 11.55 4.64
CA CYS A 19 3.62 12.03 3.29
C CYS A 19 2.33 12.05 2.47
N LYS A 20 2.02 13.20 1.86
CA LYS A 20 0.79 13.37 1.09
C LYS A 20 0.72 12.43 -0.11
N GLU A 21 1.85 12.22 -0.77
CA GLU A 21 1.92 11.37 -1.95
C GLU A 21 1.59 9.92 -1.60
N THR A 22 2.18 9.40 -0.54
CA THR A 22 1.90 8.04 -0.11
C THR A 22 0.51 7.91 0.48
N ASP A 23 0.02 8.93 1.20
CA ASP A 23 -1.37 8.95 1.67
C ASP A 23 -2.33 8.80 0.50
N PHE A 24 -2.10 9.53 -0.58
CA PHE A 24 -2.94 9.45 -1.76
C PHE A 24 -2.83 8.07 -2.43
N LEU A 25 -1.61 7.59 -2.65
CA LEU A 25 -1.39 6.36 -3.39
C LEU A 25 -1.86 5.13 -2.60
N ILE A 26 -1.42 5.01 -1.36
CA ILE A 26 -1.76 3.85 -0.53
C ILE A 26 -3.18 3.99 0.02
N GLY A 27 -3.52 5.18 0.50
CA GLY A 27 -4.85 5.42 1.07
C GLY A 27 -5.95 5.25 0.06
N GLY A 28 -5.78 5.78 -1.15
CA GLY A 28 -6.76 5.60 -2.22
C GLY A 28 -6.95 4.15 -2.59
N PHE A 29 -5.85 3.40 -2.71
CA PHE A 29 -5.90 1.97 -2.97
C PHE A 29 -6.61 1.23 -1.85
N ALA A 30 -6.24 1.51 -0.60
CA ALA A 30 -6.79 0.82 0.56
C ALA A 30 -8.29 1.08 0.70
N GLN A 31 -8.74 2.31 0.47
CA GLN A 31 -10.15 2.64 0.59
C GLN A 31 -11.02 1.86 -0.38
N LYS A 32 -10.49 1.55 -1.55
CA LYS A 32 -11.26 0.86 -2.59
C LYS A 32 -11.03 -0.63 -2.64
N LYS A 33 -9.84 -1.09 -2.25
CA LYS A 33 -9.41 -2.46 -2.48
C LYS A 33 -9.12 -3.25 -1.21
N MET A 34 -9.39 -2.70 -0.02
CA MET A 34 -9.04 -3.39 1.22
C MET A 34 -9.64 -4.79 1.30
N GLU A 35 -10.88 -4.96 0.87
CA GLU A 35 -11.55 -6.26 0.92
C GLU A 35 -10.95 -7.27 -0.06
N GLU A 36 -10.25 -6.79 -1.09
CA GLU A 36 -9.65 -7.64 -2.10
C GLU A 36 -8.21 -8.02 -1.75
N ILE A 37 -7.64 -7.42 -0.70
CA ILE A 37 -6.29 -7.76 -0.25
C ILE A 37 -6.35 -9.08 0.50
N GLU A 38 -5.75 -10.11 -0.07
CA GLU A 38 -5.77 -11.44 0.51
C GLU A 38 -4.87 -11.56 1.74
N ASP A 39 -3.68 -10.96 1.67
CA ASP A 39 -2.69 -11.06 2.74
C ASP A 39 -2.56 -9.73 3.49
N LEU A 40 -3.41 -9.56 4.51
CA LEU A 40 -3.39 -8.35 5.30
C LEU A 40 -2.13 -8.21 6.16
N GLU A 41 -1.50 -9.34 6.51
CA GLU A 41 -0.26 -9.29 7.27
C GLU A 41 0.87 -8.73 6.42
N LEU A 42 0.93 -9.13 5.16
CA LEU A 42 1.90 -8.58 4.22
C LEU A 42 1.66 -7.08 4.03
N PHE A 43 0.41 -6.68 3.87
CA PHE A 43 0.06 -5.27 3.73
C PHE A 43 0.46 -4.48 4.97
N SER A 44 0.27 -5.07 6.15
CA SER A 44 0.68 -4.46 7.41
C SER A 44 2.20 -4.21 7.44
N LYS A 45 2.97 -5.19 7.02
CA LYS A 45 4.44 -5.04 6.93
C LYS A 45 4.82 -3.96 5.92
N PHE A 46 4.13 -3.94 4.80
CA PHE A 46 4.37 -2.94 3.76
C PHE A 46 4.17 -1.53 4.32
N LEU A 47 3.14 -1.33 5.12
CA LEU A 47 2.85 -0.03 5.71
C LEU A 47 3.89 0.42 6.75
N GLU A 48 4.74 -0.50 7.21
CA GLU A 48 5.82 -0.15 8.14
C GLU A 48 7.06 0.35 7.43
N GLU A 49 7.14 0.19 6.12
CA GLU A 49 8.30 0.64 5.35
C GLU A 49 8.31 2.17 5.24
N ASP A 50 9.46 2.72 4.93
CA ASP A 50 9.64 4.17 4.82
C ASP A 50 8.84 4.74 3.65
N ASP A 51 8.20 5.88 3.86
CA ASP A 51 7.37 6.52 2.84
C ASP A 51 8.12 6.82 1.55
N LEU A 52 9.37 7.29 1.64
CA LEU A 52 10.17 7.60 0.46
C LEU A 52 10.46 6.34 -0.34
N GLU A 53 10.77 5.24 0.34
CA GLU A 53 11.02 3.98 -0.34
C GLU A 53 9.77 3.47 -1.03
N ILE A 54 8.63 3.48 -0.32
CA ILE A 54 7.35 3.06 -0.89
C ILE A 54 7.02 3.90 -2.13
N TYR A 55 7.20 5.20 -2.03
CA TYR A 55 6.93 6.13 -3.13
C TYR A 55 7.78 5.78 -4.36
N ASP A 56 9.08 5.56 -4.14
CA ASP A 56 9.98 5.20 -5.24
C ASP A 56 9.61 3.86 -5.87
N TRP A 57 9.19 2.89 -5.05
CA TRP A 57 8.74 1.59 -5.57
C TRP A 57 7.49 1.75 -6.44
N ILE A 58 6.52 2.53 -5.97
CA ILE A 58 5.27 2.72 -6.72
C ILE A 58 5.50 3.47 -8.01
N LEU A 59 6.38 4.47 -8.00
CA LEU A 59 6.70 5.23 -9.21
C LEU A 59 7.67 4.52 -10.14
N GLY A 60 8.25 3.40 -9.71
CA GLY A 60 9.18 2.65 -10.53
C GLY A 60 10.59 3.22 -10.55
N LYS A 61 10.91 4.14 -9.64
CA LYS A 61 12.25 4.70 -9.54
C LYS A 61 13.23 3.73 -8.90
N ASP A 62 12.72 2.82 -8.08
CA ASP A 62 13.52 1.81 -7.42
C ASP A 62 12.72 0.53 -7.41
N ARG A 63 13.42 -0.61 -7.40
CA ARG A 63 12.76 -1.91 -7.43
C ARG A 63 12.28 -2.29 -6.03
N ALA A 64 11.01 -2.64 -5.91
CA ALA A 64 10.45 -3.12 -4.66
C ALA A 64 11.04 -4.47 -4.29
N PRO A 65 11.17 -4.75 -2.97
CA PRO A 65 11.51 -6.10 -2.52
C PRO A 65 10.53 -7.12 -3.09
N GLU A 66 11.04 -8.31 -3.36
CA GLU A 66 10.26 -9.35 -4.01
C GLU A 66 8.95 -9.65 -3.27
N CYS A 67 8.98 -9.62 -1.94
CA CYS A 67 7.80 -9.89 -1.14
C CYS A 67 6.68 -8.86 -1.33
N TYR A 68 7.03 -7.64 -1.74
CA TYR A 68 6.05 -6.57 -1.96
C TYR A 68 5.75 -6.31 -3.43
N LEU A 69 6.45 -7.00 -4.32
CA LEU A 69 6.37 -6.68 -5.75
C LEU A 69 4.95 -6.76 -6.29
N ALA A 70 4.23 -7.84 -5.97
CA ALA A 70 2.85 -7.99 -6.44
C ALA A 70 1.95 -6.90 -5.89
N LEU A 71 2.12 -6.55 -4.61
CA LEU A 71 1.33 -5.51 -3.98
C LEU A 71 1.60 -4.15 -4.61
N VAL A 72 2.87 -3.83 -4.84
CA VAL A 72 3.25 -2.58 -5.49
C VAL A 72 2.63 -2.49 -6.90
N MET A 73 2.66 -3.59 -7.64
CA MET A 73 2.08 -3.62 -8.98
C MET A 73 0.56 -3.43 -8.94
N GLU A 74 -0.12 -3.99 -7.96
CA GLU A 74 -1.54 -3.78 -7.79
C GLU A 74 -1.88 -2.32 -7.52
N ILE A 75 -1.07 -1.67 -6.68
CA ILE A 75 -1.27 -0.24 -6.39
C ILE A 75 -1.02 0.59 -7.65
N ARG A 76 0.02 0.27 -8.41
CA ARG A 76 0.31 0.95 -9.66
C ARG A 76 -0.83 0.81 -10.66
N GLU A 77 -1.36 -0.39 -10.81
CA GLU A 77 -2.49 -0.63 -11.70
C GLU A 77 -3.73 0.11 -11.27
N PHE A 78 -3.99 0.14 -9.97
CA PHE A 78 -5.15 0.85 -9.44
C PHE A 78 -5.11 2.32 -9.84
N HIS A 79 -3.95 2.94 -9.78
CA HIS A 79 -3.77 4.35 -10.15
C HIS A 79 -3.42 4.55 -11.62
N LYS A 80 -3.38 3.46 -12.38
CA LYS A 80 -3.05 3.48 -13.82
C LYS A 80 -1.68 4.07 -14.08
N LEU A 81 -0.74 3.82 -13.20
CA LEU A 81 0.64 4.26 -13.37
C LEU A 81 1.38 3.26 -14.25
N ARG A 82 1.99 3.75 -15.30
CA ARG A 82 2.75 2.92 -16.24
C ARG A 82 4.24 3.25 -16.14
N SER A 83 5.05 2.22 -16.22
CA SER A 83 6.49 2.38 -16.27
C SER A 83 6.95 2.87 -17.64
#